data_94d3a3f8430dfd714db212be67daf1c6
#
_entry.id   94d3a3f8430dfd714db212be67daf1c6
#
_cell.length_a   1.000
_cell.length_b   1.000
_cell.length_c   1.000
_cell.angle_alpha   90.00
_cell.angle_beta   90.00
_cell.angle_gamma   90.00
#
_symmetry.space_group_name_H-M   'P 1'
#
loop_
_entity.id
_entity.type
_entity.pdbx_description
1 polymer ?
#
loop_
_entity_poly.entity_id
_entity_poly.type
_entity_poly.pdbx_seq_one_letter_code
_entity_poly.pdbx_strand_id
1 'polypeptide(L)'
;MRAVPGNGGSANLKVDGNVLHLQQGDVVTVTNCSEADTFRITNRPAETEDENDQVTLTHAANFNTSPHLQGSYAAGDRVVVIRNLTWLIAEDDDLHADGTPIPVLYRDAGDGPEAVVEDVRAMRIRYGTDDDGDGSAERYLLAAAVTDWRRVVSVRVSLLLQTAENGLSPKAQDVVFDNAEVTSDDRRVLRAFTTTVSLRNHSGGAP
;
A
#
# COMPACT_ATOMS: atom_id res chain seq x y z
N MET A 1 -7.10 -6.80 -16.80
CA MET A 1 -8.52 -6.53 -17.10
C MET A 1 -8.62 -5.29 -17.98
N ARG A 2 -9.48 -5.29 -18.95
CA ARG A 2 -9.64 -4.18 -19.90
C ARG A 2 -11.13 -3.83 -20.05
N ALA A 3 -11.39 -2.57 -20.38
CA ALA A 3 -12.74 -2.12 -20.74
C ALA A 3 -13.16 -2.73 -22.08
N VAL A 4 -14.45 -3.00 -22.22
CA VAL A 4 -15.06 -3.50 -23.47
C VAL A 4 -16.05 -2.48 -24.04
N PRO A 5 -16.51 -2.60 -25.31
CA PRO A 5 -17.43 -1.63 -25.91
C PRO A 5 -18.72 -1.43 -25.11
N GLY A 6 -19.27 -0.20 -25.12
CA GLY A 6 -20.54 0.13 -24.49
C GLY A 6 -20.45 0.88 -23.15
N ASN A 7 -19.30 1.51 -22.86
CA ASN A 7 -19.02 2.21 -21.61
C ASN A 7 -19.35 3.73 -21.67
N GLY A 8 -20.28 4.17 -22.47
CA GLY A 8 -20.66 5.59 -22.56
C GLY A 8 -21.79 5.97 -21.61
N GLY A 9 -21.56 6.88 -20.67
CA GLY A 9 -22.58 7.66 -19.96
C GLY A 9 -23.48 6.94 -18.96
N SER A 10 -23.20 5.69 -18.62
CA SER A 10 -23.96 4.94 -17.60
C SER A 10 -23.17 4.72 -16.32
N ALA A 11 -23.87 4.42 -15.21
CA ALA A 11 -23.23 4.03 -13.95
C ALA A 11 -22.59 2.63 -14.00
N ASN A 12 -22.26 2.14 -15.19
CA ASN A 12 -21.73 0.79 -15.42
C ASN A 12 -20.50 0.86 -16.33
N LEU A 13 -19.42 0.24 -15.89
CA LEU A 13 -18.25 -0.08 -16.70
C LEU A 13 -18.30 -1.57 -17.05
N LYS A 14 -18.23 -1.91 -18.34
CA LYS A 14 -18.10 -3.29 -18.79
C LYS A 14 -16.65 -3.64 -19.01
N VAL A 15 -16.25 -4.83 -18.59
CA VAL A 15 -14.87 -5.32 -18.65
C VAL A 15 -14.82 -6.76 -19.19
N ASP A 16 -13.66 -7.17 -19.69
CA ASP A 16 -13.35 -8.53 -20.13
C ASP A 16 -13.03 -9.43 -18.91
N GLY A 17 -13.90 -10.33 -18.57
CA GLY A 17 -13.76 -11.23 -17.42
C GLY A 17 -13.58 -10.52 -16.08
N ASN A 18 -13.43 -11.29 -15.01
CA ASN A 18 -13.09 -10.81 -13.67
C ASN A 18 -11.75 -11.41 -13.17
N VAL A 19 -10.74 -11.36 -14.01
CA VAL A 19 -9.40 -11.91 -13.74
C VAL A 19 -8.68 -11.27 -12.54
N LEU A 20 -9.20 -10.15 -12.03
CA LEU A 20 -8.70 -9.50 -10.81
C LEU A 20 -9.48 -9.91 -9.55
N HIS A 21 -10.45 -10.82 -9.67
CA HIS A 21 -11.32 -11.29 -8.58
C HIS A 21 -11.99 -10.14 -7.82
N LEU A 22 -12.46 -9.14 -8.57
CA LEU A 22 -13.08 -7.93 -8.01
C LEU A 22 -14.40 -8.28 -7.32
N GLN A 23 -14.60 -7.63 -6.18
CA GLN A 23 -15.79 -7.79 -5.34
C GLN A 23 -16.51 -6.46 -5.14
N GLN A 24 -17.73 -6.53 -4.60
CA GLN A 24 -18.43 -5.34 -4.15
C GLN A 24 -17.62 -4.64 -3.04
N GLY A 25 -17.41 -3.34 -3.19
CA GLY A 25 -16.63 -2.55 -2.25
C GLY A 25 -15.19 -2.26 -2.72
N ASP A 26 -14.67 -3.04 -3.67
CA ASP A 26 -13.34 -2.77 -4.25
C ASP A 26 -13.30 -1.41 -4.94
N VAL A 27 -12.12 -0.77 -4.85
CA VAL A 27 -11.84 0.47 -5.54
C VAL A 27 -11.00 0.17 -6.77
N VAL A 28 -11.46 0.64 -7.92
CA VAL A 28 -10.78 0.45 -9.20
C VAL A 28 -10.56 1.78 -9.89
N THR A 29 -9.52 1.82 -10.72
CA THR A 29 -9.26 2.92 -11.65
C THR A 29 -9.34 2.39 -13.07
N VAL A 30 -10.14 3.05 -13.91
CA VAL A 30 -10.09 2.88 -15.36
C VAL A 30 -9.25 4.01 -15.97
N THR A 31 -8.40 3.71 -16.94
CA THR A 31 -7.53 4.71 -17.56
C THR A 31 -7.21 4.37 -19.02
N ASN A 32 -7.12 5.42 -19.84
CA ASN A 32 -6.64 5.39 -21.21
C ASN A 32 -5.27 6.08 -21.38
N CYS A 33 -4.53 6.28 -20.27
CA CYS A 33 -3.25 6.99 -20.17
C CYS A 33 -3.32 8.52 -20.32
N SER A 34 -4.44 9.09 -20.76
CA SER A 34 -4.69 10.54 -20.83
C SER A 34 -5.64 10.98 -19.72
N GLU A 35 -6.59 10.13 -19.40
CA GLU A 35 -7.62 10.34 -18.39
C GLU A 35 -7.68 9.14 -17.47
N ALA A 36 -8.15 9.36 -16.25
CA ALA A 36 -8.37 8.29 -15.28
C ALA A 36 -9.53 8.61 -14.36
N ASP A 37 -10.43 7.65 -14.17
CA ASP A 37 -11.50 7.71 -13.20
C ASP A 37 -11.34 6.61 -12.17
N THR A 38 -11.49 6.98 -10.90
CA THR A 38 -11.46 6.04 -9.77
C THR A 38 -12.84 5.96 -9.14
N PHE A 39 -13.33 4.74 -8.93
CA PHE A 39 -14.63 4.51 -8.32
C PHE A 39 -14.64 3.24 -7.47
N ARG A 40 -15.62 3.18 -6.55
CA ARG A 40 -15.94 1.99 -5.77
C ARG A 40 -17.00 1.16 -6.48
N ILE A 41 -16.78 -0.14 -6.59
CA ILE A 41 -17.76 -1.10 -7.15
C ILE A 41 -18.93 -1.24 -6.20
N THR A 42 -20.16 -1.08 -6.71
CA THR A 42 -21.39 -1.08 -5.90
C THR A 42 -22.26 -2.34 -6.11
N ASN A 43 -22.00 -3.12 -7.14
CA ASN A 43 -22.62 -4.42 -7.36
C ASN A 43 -21.69 -5.56 -6.95
N ARG A 44 -22.19 -6.78 -6.99
CA ARG A 44 -21.39 -8.01 -6.96
C ARG A 44 -21.06 -8.40 -8.40
N PRO A 45 -19.80 -8.26 -8.87
CA PRO A 45 -19.41 -8.67 -10.22
C PRO A 45 -19.54 -10.19 -10.39
N ALA A 46 -19.76 -10.63 -11.63
CA ALA A 46 -19.74 -12.06 -11.93
C ALA A 46 -18.32 -12.64 -11.74
N GLU A 47 -18.27 -13.85 -11.21
CA GLU A 47 -17.02 -14.60 -10.99
C GLU A 47 -16.69 -15.40 -12.25
N THR A 48 -16.20 -14.76 -13.30
CA THR A 48 -15.74 -15.41 -14.52
C THR A 48 -14.37 -14.85 -14.91
N GLU A 49 -13.44 -15.75 -15.20
CA GLU A 49 -12.08 -15.39 -15.66
C GLU A 49 -11.98 -15.42 -17.19
N ASP A 50 -13.02 -15.89 -17.89
CA ASP A 50 -13.01 -15.91 -19.36
C ASP A 50 -13.06 -14.48 -19.90
N GLU A 51 -12.00 -14.08 -20.61
CA GLU A 51 -11.90 -12.76 -21.23
C GLU A 51 -12.96 -12.51 -22.33
N ASN A 52 -13.65 -13.54 -22.79
CA ASN A 52 -14.76 -13.40 -23.73
C ASN A 52 -16.09 -13.06 -23.02
N ASP A 53 -16.18 -13.29 -21.72
CA ASP A 53 -17.33 -12.93 -20.93
C ASP A 53 -17.28 -11.46 -20.51
N GLN A 54 -18.40 -10.76 -20.71
CA GLN A 54 -18.53 -9.38 -20.24
C GLN A 54 -18.99 -9.36 -18.79
N VAL A 55 -18.18 -8.73 -17.94
CA VAL A 55 -18.51 -8.45 -16.54
C VAL A 55 -18.86 -6.98 -16.38
N THR A 56 -19.91 -6.69 -15.63
CA THR A 56 -20.36 -5.32 -15.34
C THR A 56 -19.88 -4.90 -13.95
N LEU A 57 -19.15 -3.77 -13.89
CA LEU A 57 -18.79 -3.08 -12.67
C LEU A 57 -19.69 -1.86 -12.54
N THR A 58 -20.58 -1.85 -11.54
CA THR A 58 -21.49 -0.73 -11.30
C THR A 58 -20.84 0.26 -10.32
N HIS A 59 -21.00 1.56 -10.58
CA HIS A 59 -20.47 2.65 -9.74
C HIS A 59 -21.55 3.68 -9.39
N ALA A 60 -22.60 3.21 -8.71
CA ALA A 60 -23.72 4.05 -8.30
C ALA A 60 -23.30 5.17 -7.32
N ALA A 61 -24.06 6.28 -7.34
CA ALA A 61 -23.76 7.49 -6.56
C ALA A 61 -23.82 7.32 -5.04
N ASN A 62 -24.41 6.24 -4.52
CA ASN A 62 -24.52 6.01 -3.08
C ASN A 62 -23.16 5.80 -2.37
N PHE A 63 -22.13 5.40 -3.12
CA PHE A 63 -20.75 5.20 -2.62
C PHE A 63 -19.69 5.96 -3.43
N ASN A 64 -20.10 6.71 -4.46
CA ASN A 64 -19.23 7.47 -5.33
C ASN A 64 -19.71 8.91 -5.41
N THR A 65 -18.82 9.84 -5.67
CA THR A 65 -19.15 11.28 -5.83
C THR A 65 -20.06 11.53 -7.03
N SER A 66 -19.98 10.66 -8.05
CA SER A 66 -20.78 10.71 -9.27
C SER A 66 -21.10 9.30 -9.76
N PRO A 67 -22.29 9.08 -10.34
CA PRO A 67 -22.58 7.85 -11.07
C PRO A 67 -22.02 7.87 -12.50
N HIS A 68 -21.31 8.92 -12.89
CA HIS A 68 -20.75 9.08 -14.23
C HIS A 68 -19.24 9.17 -14.15
N LEU A 69 -18.56 8.47 -15.05
CA LEU A 69 -17.14 8.66 -15.29
C LEU A 69 -16.91 10.01 -15.96
N GLN A 70 -15.83 10.69 -15.62
CA GLN A 70 -15.47 11.99 -16.20
C GLN A 70 -14.84 11.81 -17.57
N GLY A 71 -14.06 10.75 -17.75
CA GLY A 71 -13.38 10.39 -18.97
C GLY A 71 -14.23 9.55 -19.91
N SER A 72 -13.74 9.44 -21.15
CA SER A 72 -14.28 8.55 -22.19
C SER A 72 -13.39 7.33 -22.35
N TYR A 73 -13.92 6.15 -22.05
CA TYR A 73 -13.16 4.92 -22.08
C TYR A 73 -13.64 4.00 -23.19
N ALA A 74 -12.69 3.49 -23.98
CA ALA A 74 -12.91 2.62 -25.12
C ALA A 74 -12.55 1.16 -24.79
N ALA A 75 -12.85 0.27 -25.72
CA ALA A 75 -12.38 -1.10 -25.65
C ALA A 75 -10.84 -1.16 -25.60
N GLY A 76 -10.31 -1.90 -24.66
CA GLY A 76 -8.86 -2.07 -24.49
C GLY A 76 -8.25 -1.15 -23.42
N ASP A 77 -8.96 -0.13 -22.93
CA ASP A 77 -8.51 0.70 -21.82
C ASP A 77 -8.33 -0.12 -20.53
N ARG A 78 -7.36 0.27 -19.73
CA ARG A 78 -6.93 -0.55 -18.58
C ARG A 78 -7.82 -0.31 -17.37
N VAL A 79 -8.17 -1.42 -16.70
CA VAL A 79 -8.78 -1.38 -15.37
C VAL A 79 -7.80 -2.00 -14.38
N VAL A 80 -7.48 -1.25 -13.33
CA VAL A 80 -6.57 -1.65 -12.25
C VAL A 80 -7.31 -1.55 -10.92
N VAL A 81 -7.02 -2.46 -10.00
CA VAL A 81 -7.54 -2.41 -8.64
C VAL A 81 -6.61 -1.59 -7.75
N ILE A 82 -7.20 -0.72 -6.93
CA ILE A 82 -6.49 -0.03 -5.86
C ILE A 82 -6.73 -0.81 -4.58
N ARG A 83 -5.67 -1.32 -3.99
CA ARG A 83 -5.72 -2.00 -2.69
C ARG A 83 -5.07 -1.12 -1.64
N ASN A 84 -5.77 -0.92 -0.53
CA ASN A 84 -5.19 -0.34 0.66
C ASN A 84 -4.51 -1.45 1.46
N LEU A 85 -3.25 -1.23 1.78
CA LEU A 85 -2.52 -2.10 2.70
C LEU A 85 -2.19 -1.29 3.94
N THR A 86 -2.66 -1.78 5.08
CA THR A 86 -2.28 -1.22 6.38
C THR A 86 -1.21 -2.10 7.00
N TRP A 87 -0.13 -1.47 7.43
CA TRP A 87 0.92 -2.11 8.21
C TRP A 87 0.85 -1.58 9.63
N LEU A 88 0.79 -2.46 10.61
CA LEU A 88 0.75 -2.09 12.01
C LEU A 88 1.62 -3.02 12.84
N ILE A 89 2.09 -2.51 13.97
CA ILE A 89 2.75 -3.31 14.98
C ILE A 89 1.78 -3.40 16.17
N ALA A 90 1.51 -4.64 16.59
CA ALA A 90 0.69 -4.94 17.75
C ALA A 90 1.31 -6.10 18.52
N GLU A 91 0.92 -6.25 19.78
CA GLU A 91 1.28 -7.40 20.60
C GLU A 91 0.45 -8.60 20.15
N ASP A 92 1.08 -9.76 20.04
CA ASP A 92 0.40 -11.04 19.80
C ASP A 92 -0.27 -11.56 21.09
N ASP A 93 -1.22 -12.48 20.94
CA ASP A 93 -1.82 -13.20 22.06
C ASP A 93 -0.82 -14.17 22.73
N ASP A 94 0.18 -14.63 21.98
CA ASP A 94 1.29 -15.45 22.48
C ASP A 94 2.35 -14.60 23.20
N LEU A 95 3.08 -15.25 24.11
CA LEU A 95 4.13 -14.62 24.91
C LEU A 95 5.49 -15.29 24.65
N HIS A 96 6.55 -14.51 24.79
CA HIS A 96 7.89 -15.07 24.90
C HIS A 96 8.03 -16.01 26.13
N ALA A 97 9.04 -16.84 26.15
CA ALA A 97 9.32 -17.76 27.26
C ALA A 97 9.52 -17.06 28.61
N ASP A 98 9.87 -15.78 28.62
CA ASP A 98 10.00 -14.96 29.83
C ASP A 98 8.69 -14.23 30.21
N GLY A 99 7.60 -14.53 29.52
CA GLY A 99 6.25 -13.97 29.78
C GLY A 99 6.03 -12.56 29.25
N THR A 100 6.96 -12.02 28.44
CA THR A 100 6.78 -10.71 27.80
C THR A 100 5.98 -10.83 26.49
N PRO A 101 5.17 -9.81 26.11
CA PRO A 101 4.44 -9.80 24.84
C PRO A 101 5.38 -9.88 23.63
N ILE A 102 4.93 -10.56 22.57
CA ILE A 102 5.62 -10.61 21.28
C ILE A 102 5.12 -9.47 20.40
N PRO A 103 5.96 -8.47 20.05
CA PRO A 103 5.56 -7.44 19.11
C PRO A 103 5.62 -7.98 17.68
N VAL A 104 4.50 -7.94 16.97
CA VAL A 104 4.36 -8.51 15.62
C VAL A 104 4.02 -7.42 14.61
N LEU A 105 4.68 -7.46 13.46
CA LEU A 105 4.31 -6.67 12.29
C LEU A 105 3.19 -7.40 11.54
N TYR A 106 2.03 -6.76 11.47
CA TYR A 106 0.87 -7.25 10.75
C TYR A 106 0.69 -6.49 9.44
N ARG A 107 0.11 -7.17 8.46
CA ARG A 107 -0.41 -6.61 7.22
C ARG A 107 -1.91 -6.82 7.16
N ASP A 108 -2.66 -5.77 6.87
CA ASP A 108 -4.10 -5.85 6.63
C ASP A 108 -4.41 -5.34 5.20
N ALA A 109 -5.00 -6.20 4.38
CA ALA A 109 -5.44 -5.90 3.03
C ALA A 109 -6.97 -5.63 2.94
N GLY A 110 -7.65 -5.54 4.11
CA GLY A 110 -9.10 -5.37 4.22
C GLY A 110 -9.85 -6.60 4.73
N ASP A 111 -9.18 -7.75 4.83
CA ASP A 111 -9.73 -9.02 5.31
C ASP A 111 -9.39 -9.29 6.79
N GLY A 112 -8.73 -8.34 7.43
CA GLY A 112 -8.19 -8.43 8.78
C GLY A 112 -6.67 -8.58 8.83
N PRO A 113 -6.05 -8.32 9.99
CA PRO A 113 -4.59 -8.34 10.15
C PRO A 113 -4.03 -9.76 10.02
N GLU A 114 -3.02 -9.93 9.19
CA GLU A 114 -2.23 -11.14 9.00
C GLU A 114 -0.82 -10.91 9.57
N ALA A 115 -0.35 -11.80 10.46
CA ALA A 115 0.99 -11.73 11.01
C ALA A 115 2.06 -11.98 9.93
N VAL A 116 3.06 -11.12 9.86
CA VAL A 116 4.12 -11.18 8.84
C VAL A 116 5.47 -11.48 9.47
N VAL A 117 5.84 -10.77 10.51
CA VAL A 117 7.14 -10.92 11.20
C VAL A 117 6.95 -10.63 12.68
N GLU A 118 7.39 -11.57 13.52
CA GLU A 118 7.48 -11.42 14.96
C GLU A 118 8.71 -10.57 15.36
N ASP A 119 8.70 -10.08 16.58
CA ASP A 119 9.80 -9.35 17.20
C ASP A 119 10.17 -8.03 16.48
N VAL A 120 9.20 -7.40 15.85
CA VAL A 120 9.34 -6.06 15.28
C VAL A 120 8.86 -5.01 16.28
N ARG A 121 9.80 -4.30 16.92
CA ARG A 121 9.49 -3.27 17.93
C ARG A 121 9.02 -1.95 17.34
N ALA A 122 9.54 -1.59 16.18
CA ALA A 122 9.18 -0.33 15.54
C ALA A 122 9.34 -0.40 14.02
N MET A 123 8.49 0.35 13.33
CA MET A 123 8.58 0.62 11.91
C MET A 123 8.56 2.13 11.66
N ARG A 124 9.40 2.60 10.75
CA ARG A 124 9.40 3.98 10.30
C ARG A 124 9.43 4.05 8.79
N ILE A 125 8.51 4.83 8.24
CA ILE A 125 8.45 5.10 6.81
C ILE A 125 8.79 6.57 6.57
N ARG A 126 9.71 6.82 5.64
CA ARG A 126 10.06 8.15 5.16
C ARG A 126 9.95 8.22 3.65
N TYR A 127 9.55 9.35 3.17
CA TYR A 127 9.32 9.63 1.75
C TYR A 127 10.44 10.50 1.23
N GLY A 128 11.15 10.00 0.22
CA GLY A 128 12.24 10.73 -0.45
C GLY A 128 11.66 11.69 -1.47
N THR A 129 11.88 12.99 -1.26
CA THR A 129 11.41 14.06 -2.14
C THR A 129 12.50 14.55 -3.05
N ASP A 130 12.17 14.66 -4.33
CA ASP A 130 12.99 15.27 -5.38
C ASP A 130 12.63 16.76 -5.47
N ASP A 131 13.55 17.61 -5.03
CA ASP A 131 13.32 19.05 -4.95
C ASP A 131 13.75 19.80 -6.22
N ASP A 132 14.70 19.25 -7.00
CA ASP A 132 15.25 19.89 -8.20
C ASP A 132 14.81 19.22 -9.52
N GLY A 133 14.15 18.07 -9.47
CA GLY A 133 13.56 17.38 -10.64
C GLY A 133 14.55 16.46 -11.37
N ASP A 134 15.64 16.04 -10.73
CA ASP A 134 16.65 15.16 -11.31
C ASP A 134 16.32 13.66 -11.17
N GLY A 135 15.24 13.33 -10.45
CA GLY A 135 14.76 11.96 -10.19
C GLY A 135 15.41 11.31 -8.98
N SER A 136 16.24 12.05 -8.23
CA SER A 136 16.87 11.61 -6.98
C SER A 136 16.17 12.25 -5.78
N ALA A 137 16.33 11.65 -4.60
CA ALA A 137 15.75 12.21 -3.38
C ALA A 137 16.81 12.97 -2.57
N GLU A 138 16.64 14.29 -2.39
CA GLU A 138 17.50 15.12 -1.55
C GLU A 138 17.15 14.99 -0.08
N ARG A 139 15.89 14.73 0.24
CA ARG A 139 15.40 14.67 1.62
C ARG A 139 14.48 13.48 1.85
N TYR A 140 14.49 12.95 3.07
CA TYR A 140 13.58 11.92 3.53
C TYR A 140 12.70 12.45 4.65
N LEU A 141 11.42 12.64 4.36
CA LEU A 141 10.43 13.28 5.23
C LEU A 141 9.44 12.26 5.80
N LEU A 142 8.89 12.53 6.98
CA LEU A 142 7.68 11.84 7.44
C LEU A 142 6.49 12.28 6.60
N ALA A 143 5.45 11.44 6.49
CA ALA A 143 4.25 11.71 5.70
C ALA A 143 3.64 13.10 6.01
N ALA A 144 3.56 13.49 7.27
CA ALA A 144 2.99 14.78 7.69
C ALA A 144 3.82 16.00 7.24
N ALA A 145 5.10 15.80 6.86
CA ALA A 145 5.98 16.86 6.40
C ALA A 145 6.06 16.93 4.86
N VAL A 146 5.47 15.98 4.15
CA VAL A 146 5.42 16.00 2.68
C VAL A 146 4.35 16.99 2.23
N THR A 147 4.77 18.06 1.59
CA THR A 147 3.89 19.14 1.09
C THR A 147 3.43 18.92 -0.35
N ASP A 148 4.22 18.23 -1.17
CA ASP A 148 3.86 17.85 -2.54
C ASP A 148 4.22 16.37 -2.79
N TRP A 149 3.20 15.52 -2.80
CA TRP A 149 3.34 14.08 -3.02
C TRP A 149 3.79 13.71 -4.44
N ARG A 150 3.62 14.61 -5.40
CA ARG A 150 4.07 14.39 -6.79
C ARG A 150 5.59 14.40 -6.91
N ARG A 151 6.29 14.95 -5.92
CA ARG A 151 7.74 14.97 -5.83
C ARG A 151 8.34 13.78 -5.08
N VAL A 152 7.52 12.86 -4.61
CA VAL A 152 8.00 11.68 -3.90
C VAL A 152 8.50 10.65 -4.91
N VAL A 153 9.81 10.44 -4.97
CA VAL A 153 10.49 9.52 -5.91
C VAL A 153 10.95 8.21 -5.27
N SER A 154 10.96 8.14 -3.94
CA SER A 154 11.36 6.94 -3.22
C SER A 154 10.70 6.83 -1.86
N VAL A 155 10.66 5.60 -1.33
CA VAL A 155 10.19 5.30 0.02
C VAL A 155 11.29 4.56 0.78
N ARG A 156 11.64 5.06 1.97
CA ARG A 156 12.57 4.41 2.89
C ARG A 156 11.80 3.79 4.03
N VAL A 157 11.98 2.47 4.21
CA VAL A 157 11.37 1.71 5.30
C VAL A 157 12.49 1.27 6.24
N SER A 158 12.32 1.59 7.52
CA SER A 158 13.21 1.14 8.60
C SER A 158 12.43 0.31 9.60
N LEU A 159 12.99 -0.84 9.98
CA LEU A 159 12.45 -1.74 11.00
C LEU A 159 13.45 -1.86 12.14
N LEU A 160 12.97 -1.83 13.36
CA LEU A 160 13.72 -2.17 14.57
C LEU A 160 13.25 -3.53 15.06
N LEU A 161 14.13 -4.50 15.02
CA LEU A 161 13.87 -5.87 15.48
C LEU A 161 14.59 -6.12 16.79
N GLN A 162 14.07 -7.09 17.54
CA GLN A 162 14.69 -7.63 18.73
C GLN A 162 14.85 -9.15 18.59
N THR A 163 15.60 -9.77 19.48
CA THR A 163 15.63 -11.23 19.62
C THR A 163 14.46 -11.70 20.50
N ALA A 164 13.92 -12.89 20.21
CA ALA A 164 12.89 -13.52 21.05
C ALA A 164 13.40 -13.81 22.48
N GLU A 165 14.67 -14.22 22.59
CA GLU A 165 15.29 -14.54 23.87
C GLU A 165 15.87 -13.29 24.53
N ASN A 166 15.54 -13.10 25.82
CA ASN A 166 16.16 -12.11 26.69
C ASN A 166 17.51 -12.64 27.25
N GLY A 167 18.40 -11.71 27.59
CA GLY A 167 19.68 -12.07 28.22
C GLY A 167 20.80 -12.38 27.24
N LEU A 168 20.60 -12.25 25.93
CA LEU A 168 21.64 -12.47 24.93
C LEU A 168 22.69 -11.34 24.91
N SER A 169 22.32 -10.16 25.34
CA SER A 169 23.27 -9.05 25.53
C SER A 169 23.74 -8.99 26.99
N PRO A 170 25.02 -8.68 27.27
CA PRO A 170 25.52 -8.54 28.64
C PRO A 170 24.91 -7.34 29.38
N LYS A 171 24.39 -6.35 28.66
CA LYS A 171 23.71 -5.15 29.17
C LYS A 171 22.65 -4.68 28.16
N ALA A 172 21.80 -3.75 28.57
CA ALA A 172 20.95 -2.99 27.65
C ALA A 172 21.77 -2.40 26.51
N GLN A 173 21.21 -2.44 25.30
CA GLN A 173 21.88 -1.98 24.08
C GLN A 173 21.35 -0.63 23.62
N ASP A 174 22.26 0.17 23.11
CA ASP A 174 21.95 1.38 22.37
C ASP A 174 22.09 1.10 20.87
N VAL A 175 21.06 1.42 20.09
CA VAL A 175 21.06 1.28 18.63
C VAL A 175 20.51 2.54 17.98
N VAL A 176 21.08 2.94 16.87
CA VAL A 176 20.55 4.08 16.10
C VAL A 176 19.42 3.57 15.21
N PHE A 177 18.21 4.09 15.41
CA PHE A 177 17.02 3.82 14.62
C PHE A 177 16.38 5.11 14.15
N ASP A 178 16.23 5.29 12.84
CA ASP A 178 15.62 6.48 12.22
C ASP A 178 16.27 7.81 12.69
N ASN A 179 17.61 7.84 12.76
CA ASN A 179 18.46 8.96 13.24
C ASN A 179 18.28 9.31 14.73
N ALA A 180 17.65 8.46 15.51
CA ALA A 180 17.57 8.60 16.96
C ALA A 180 18.22 7.40 17.64
N GLU A 181 18.81 7.65 18.82
CA GLU A 181 19.29 6.57 19.68
C GLU A 181 18.11 5.96 20.43
N VAL A 182 18.03 4.62 20.38
CA VAL A 182 17.03 3.81 21.08
C VAL A 182 17.77 2.85 22.00
N THR A 183 17.52 2.95 23.29
CA THR A 183 18.06 2.03 24.30
C THR A 183 17.05 0.89 24.52
N SER A 184 17.53 -0.36 24.55
CA SER A 184 16.68 -1.48 24.96
C SER A 184 16.32 -1.39 26.45
N ASP A 185 15.12 -1.75 26.80
CA ASP A 185 14.61 -1.83 28.17
C ASP A 185 14.99 -3.15 28.87
N ASP A 186 15.59 -4.07 28.13
CA ASP A 186 16.05 -5.37 28.60
C ASP A 186 17.40 -5.76 27.94
N ARG A 187 17.74 -7.05 27.97
CA ARG A 187 18.99 -7.57 27.39
C ARG A 187 18.78 -8.36 26.10
N ARG A 188 17.66 -8.11 25.37
CA ARG A 188 17.49 -8.57 24.00
C ARG A 188 18.43 -7.81 23.07
N VAL A 189 18.87 -8.49 22.01
CA VAL A 189 19.69 -7.85 20.98
C VAL A 189 18.77 -7.10 20.03
N LEU A 190 19.02 -5.80 19.89
CA LEU A 190 18.30 -4.95 18.94
C LEU A 190 19.09 -4.82 17.62
N ARG A 191 18.35 -4.80 16.50
CA ARG A 191 18.91 -4.51 15.18
C ARG A 191 17.98 -3.62 14.37
N ALA A 192 18.55 -2.57 13.80
CA ALA A 192 17.86 -1.72 12.83
C ALA A 192 18.19 -2.17 11.40
N PHE A 193 17.15 -2.31 10.57
CA PHE A 193 17.26 -2.57 9.13
C PHE A 193 16.61 -1.44 8.39
N THR A 194 17.26 -0.98 7.32
CA THR A 194 16.72 0.09 6.47
C THR A 194 16.86 -0.31 5.01
N THR A 195 15.78 -0.14 4.27
CA THR A 195 15.78 -0.29 2.80
C THR A 195 15.15 0.93 2.15
N THR A 196 15.53 1.20 0.90
CA THR A 196 14.95 2.27 0.10
C THR A 196 14.45 1.69 -1.22
N VAL A 197 13.21 2.01 -1.58
CA VAL A 197 12.55 1.57 -2.81
C VAL A 197 12.25 2.79 -3.66
N SER A 198 12.75 2.81 -4.90
CA SER A 198 12.43 3.86 -5.86
C SER A 198 11.06 3.65 -6.50
N LEU A 199 10.30 4.72 -6.69
CA LEU A 199 8.98 4.71 -7.32
C LEU A 199 9.14 4.86 -8.83
N ARG A 200 8.98 3.77 -9.58
CA ARG A 200 9.24 3.71 -11.03
C ARG A 200 8.40 4.69 -11.87
N ASN A 201 7.23 5.07 -11.40
CA ASN A 201 6.30 5.93 -12.16
C ASN A 201 6.59 7.43 -12.00
N HIS A 202 7.60 7.81 -11.23
CA HIS A 202 8.03 9.20 -11.04
C HIS A 202 9.30 9.54 -11.83
N SER A 203 9.96 8.58 -12.44
CA SER A 203 11.19 8.78 -13.22
C SER A 203 10.94 9.29 -14.65
N GLY A 204 9.75 9.77 -14.94
CA GLY A 204 9.45 10.47 -16.18
C GLY A 204 9.74 11.95 -16.05
N GLY A 205 11.00 12.34 -16.12
CA GLY A 205 11.33 13.71 -16.47
C GLY A 205 10.60 14.03 -17.76
N ALA A 206 9.76 15.06 -17.74
CA ALA A 206 9.18 15.59 -18.97
C ALA A 206 10.31 15.96 -19.94
N PRO A 207 10.12 15.73 -21.24
CA PRO A 207 11.05 16.19 -22.26
C PRO A 207 11.11 17.72 -22.30
#